data_c0e4a65abb208c6b725dc92547e2dd5c
#
_entry.id   c0e4a65abb208c6b725dc92547e2dd5c
#
_cell.length_a   1.000
_cell.length_b   1.000
_cell.length_c   1.000
_cell.angle_alpha   90.00
_cell.angle_beta   90.00
_cell.angle_gamma   90.00
#
_symmetry.space_group_name_H-M   'P 1'
#
loop_
_entity.id
_entity.type
_entity.pdbx_description
1 polymer ?
#
loop_
_entity_poly.entity_id
_entity_poly.type
_entity_poly.pdbx_seq_one_letter_code
_entity_poly.pdbx_strand_id
1 'polypeptide(L)'
;MQDRRINKLKANLLRQADEGPVVAHLVNANPRGDDMLGEVCRAAVLLHPSASFEQSLTLARTMAYIVFIDDYLEESHPELDLGDYRRVCQNFLLWHNRDLSQMPLVHAVVARKIEDQFREDEVPEEWTAMRRLVWEKSIWTMLQENHWLKHQERVTLDAYLANGMYSSSFPIVQVSILAFSYQDVSQELKNRIFGHICQAARVVRLANDLRTHEREAAQGRFNSVDLIVEAGERNHGNAHEAVHRLMEEEFEQLKKAIARERRTGITQAFLSHLIDSTQVLLDFYEIPRTDEGRPDRLLKAS
;
A
#
# COMPACT_ATOMS: atom_id res chain seq x y z
N MET A 1 17.22 4.26 -17.97
CA MET A 1 16.01 5.05 -18.30
C MET A 1 15.12 5.25 -17.06
N GLN A 2 14.90 4.23 -16.26
CA GLN A 2 14.06 4.26 -15.04
C GLN A 2 14.61 5.26 -13.99
N ASP A 3 15.91 5.27 -13.68
CA ASP A 3 16.52 6.21 -12.72
C ASP A 3 16.26 7.68 -13.07
N ARG A 4 16.32 8.02 -14.38
CA ARG A 4 16.02 9.39 -14.83
C ARG A 4 14.55 9.75 -14.54
N ARG A 5 13.63 8.77 -14.69
CA ARG A 5 12.21 8.96 -14.40
C ARG A 5 11.96 9.12 -12.91
N ILE A 6 12.58 8.26 -12.08
CA ILE A 6 12.50 8.32 -10.61
C ILE A 6 12.99 9.69 -10.12
N ASN A 7 14.18 10.12 -10.55
CA ASN A 7 14.74 11.41 -10.17
C ASN A 7 13.87 12.60 -10.61
N LYS A 8 13.22 12.51 -11.79
CA LYS A 8 12.29 13.53 -12.26
C LYS A 8 11.01 13.59 -11.41
N LEU A 9 10.46 12.43 -11.02
CA LEU A 9 9.31 12.35 -10.10
C LEU A 9 9.64 12.97 -8.75
N LYS A 10 10.75 12.54 -8.14
CA LYS A 10 11.22 13.07 -6.86
C LYS A 10 11.41 14.59 -6.92
N ALA A 11 12.08 15.10 -7.94
CA ALA A 11 12.28 16.53 -8.12
C ALA A 11 10.96 17.30 -8.38
N ASN A 12 9.95 16.67 -8.97
CA ASN A 12 8.63 17.27 -9.17
C ASN A 12 7.89 17.38 -7.83
N LEU A 13 7.83 16.31 -7.05
CA LEU A 13 7.20 16.31 -5.71
C LEU A 13 7.86 17.34 -4.79
N LEU A 14 9.17 17.39 -4.72
CA LEU A 14 9.90 18.34 -3.88
C LEU A 14 9.65 19.81 -4.22
N ARG A 15 9.30 20.12 -5.48
CA ARG A 15 9.00 21.50 -5.92
C ARG A 15 7.57 21.96 -5.65
N GLN A 16 6.69 21.04 -5.29
CA GLN A 16 5.28 21.35 -5.06
C GLN A 16 5.09 21.84 -3.62
N ALA A 17 5.18 23.16 -3.40
CA ALA A 17 5.09 23.76 -2.07
C ALA A 17 3.75 23.48 -1.36
N ASP A 18 2.69 23.28 -2.12
CA ASP A 18 1.35 22.95 -1.63
C ASP A 18 1.21 21.48 -1.15
N GLU A 19 2.12 20.62 -1.59
CA GLU A 19 2.27 19.25 -1.07
C GLU A 19 3.36 19.17 0.03
N GLY A 20 3.95 20.32 0.36
CA GLY A 20 5.11 20.42 1.23
C GLY A 20 5.03 19.65 2.55
N PRO A 21 3.94 19.69 3.34
CA PRO A 21 3.85 18.94 4.58
C PRO A 21 3.89 17.42 4.40
N VAL A 22 3.24 16.85 3.37
CA VAL A 22 3.29 15.41 3.07
C VAL A 22 4.68 15.02 2.60
N VAL A 23 5.28 15.80 1.69
CA VAL A 23 6.65 15.56 1.21
C VAL A 23 7.66 15.79 2.33
N ALA A 24 7.49 16.83 3.14
CA ALA A 24 8.35 17.11 4.29
C ALA A 24 8.30 15.97 5.32
N HIS A 25 7.14 15.36 5.54
CA HIS A 25 7.00 14.18 6.39
C HIS A 25 7.85 13.03 5.87
N LEU A 26 7.74 12.68 4.58
CA LEU A 26 8.53 11.59 3.97
C LEU A 26 10.04 11.85 3.99
N VAL A 27 10.45 13.12 3.94
CA VAL A 27 11.88 13.50 4.01
C VAL A 27 12.40 13.48 5.44
N ASN A 28 11.57 13.89 6.42
CA ASN A 28 11.99 14.15 7.80
C ASN A 28 11.60 13.03 8.77
N ALA A 29 10.58 12.21 8.44
CA ALA A 29 10.04 11.19 9.35
C ALA A 29 10.98 10.00 9.55
N ASN A 30 12.06 9.89 8.77
CA ASN A 30 12.95 8.76 8.90
C ASN A 30 14.22 9.13 9.69
N PRO A 31 14.31 8.76 10.98
CA PRO A 31 15.49 8.97 11.79
C PRO A 31 16.73 8.19 11.30
N ARG A 32 16.57 7.27 10.34
CA ARG A 32 17.63 6.46 9.76
C ARG A 32 18.22 7.02 8.47
N GLY A 33 17.74 8.17 7.98
CA GLY A 33 18.26 8.81 6.76
C GLY A 33 17.86 8.14 5.45
N ASP A 34 16.97 7.16 5.47
CA ASP A 34 16.47 6.50 4.25
C ASP A 34 15.72 7.48 3.35
N ASP A 35 15.91 7.38 2.05
CA ASP A 35 15.22 8.20 1.06
C ASP A 35 13.81 7.66 0.80
N MET A 36 12.90 7.79 1.78
CA MET A 36 11.52 7.31 1.64
C MET A 36 10.81 7.91 0.42
N LEU A 37 11.03 9.18 0.13
CA LEU A 37 10.47 9.81 -1.07
C LEU A 37 11.03 9.19 -2.35
N GLY A 38 12.32 8.86 -2.37
CA GLY A 38 12.95 8.13 -3.47
C GLY A 38 12.40 6.71 -3.60
N GLU A 39 12.16 6.02 -2.50
CA GLU A 39 11.55 4.69 -2.48
C GLU A 39 10.13 4.70 -3.03
N VAL A 40 9.30 5.65 -2.62
CA VAL A 40 7.93 5.84 -3.14
C VAL A 40 7.95 6.12 -4.65
N CYS A 41 8.84 7.01 -5.12
CA CYS A 41 8.98 7.29 -6.56
C CYS A 41 9.46 6.05 -7.34
N ARG A 42 10.37 5.27 -6.77
CA ARG A 42 10.88 4.03 -7.36
C ARG A 42 9.75 2.99 -7.46
N ALA A 43 9.02 2.78 -6.38
CA ALA A 43 7.88 1.85 -6.35
C ALA A 43 6.83 2.23 -7.40
N ALA A 44 6.46 3.52 -7.52
CA ALA A 44 5.51 3.98 -8.53
C ALA A 44 5.95 3.67 -9.98
N VAL A 45 7.26 3.74 -10.28
CA VAL A 45 7.80 3.41 -11.60
C VAL A 45 7.88 1.90 -11.83
N LEU A 46 8.27 1.13 -10.81
CA LEU A 46 8.43 -0.33 -10.92
C LEU A 46 7.08 -1.04 -10.96
N LEU A 47 6.11 -0.58 -10.18
CA LEU A 47 4.76 -1.16 -10.14
C LEU A 47 3.94 -0.85 -11.39
N HIS A 48 4.27 0.20 -12.15
CA HIS A 48 3.59 0.49 -13.42
C HIS A 48 4.56 1.08 -14.46
N PRO A 49 5.45 0.24 -15.04
CA PRO A 49 6.52 0.71 -15.93
C PRO A 49 6.01 1.41 -17.21
N SER A 50 4.82 1.01 -17.69
CA SER A 50 4.19 1.55 -18.90
C SER A 50 3.37 2.83 -18.67
N ALA A 51 3.19 3.26 -17.40
CA ALA A 51 2.43 4.47 -17.09
C ALA A 51 3.02 5.73 -17.74
N SER A 52 2.19 6.72 -18.02
CA SER A 52 2.66 8.05 -18.38
C SER A 52 3.43 8.69 -17.22
N PHE A 53 4.07 9.83 -17.44
CA PHE A 53 4.73 10.56 -16.36
C PHE A 53 3.71 11.03 -15.30
N GLU A 54 2.58 11.57 -15.74
CA GLU A 54 1.52 12.09 -14.84
C GLU A 54 0.85 10.96 -14.06
N GLN A 55 0.59 9.81 -14.67
CA GLN A 55 0.10 8.62 -13.98
C GLN A 55 1.09 8.12 -12.92
N SER A 56 2.40 8.09 -13.25
CA SER A 56 3.44 7.72 -12.27
C SER A 56 3.55 8.74 -11.15
N LEU A 57 3.38 10.04 -11.45
CA LEU A 57 3.37 11.08 -10.43
C LEU A 57 2.17 10.94 -9.50
N THR A 58 1.00 10.60 -10.04
CA THR A 58 -0.21 10.34 -9.26
C THR A 58 -0.09 9.09 -8.39
N LEU A 59 0.51 8.01 -8.91
CA LEU A 59 0.81 6.82 -8.09
C LEU A 59 1.80 7.15 -6.97
N ALA A 60 2.86 7.92 -7.25
CA ALA A 60 3.80 8.35 -6.23
C ALA A 60 3.13 9.24 -5.17
N ARG A 61 2.23 10.18 -5.56
CA ARG A 61 1.42 10.96 -4.61
C ARG A 61 0.51 10.07 -3.77
N THR A 62 -0.14 9.11 -4.40
CA THR A 62 -1.01 8.14 -3.71
C THR A 62 -0.23 7.38 -2.64
N MET A 63 0.94 6.84 -2.98
CA MET A 63 1.78 6.11 -2.05
C MET A 63 2.34 7.02 -0.94
N ALA A 64 2.77 8.24 -1.28
CA ALA A 64 3.21 9.23 -0.32
C ALA A 64 2.09 9.59 0.68
N TYR A 65 0.87 9.71 0.18
CA TYR A 65 -0.28 10.02 1.01
C TYR A 65 -0.70 8.85 1.90
N ILE A 66 -0.58 7.61 1.41
CA ILE A 66 -0.77 6.40 2.22
C ILE A 66 0.20 6.38 3.40
N VAL A 67 1.51 6.53 3.14
CA VAL A 67 2.53 6.54 4.20
C VAL A 67 2.25 7.64 5.22
N PHE A 68 1.87 8.83 4.74
CA PHE A 68 1.52 9.95 5.63
C PHE A 68 0.30 9.65 6.52
N ILE A 69 -0.75 9.01 5.99
CA ILE A 69 -1.93 8.64 6.78
C ILE A 69 -1.59 7.54 7.78
N ASP A 70 -0.81 6.56 7.37
CA ASP A 70 -0.36 5.44 8.19
C ASP A 70 0.41 5.97 9.41
N ASP A 71 1.48 6.74 9.18
CA ASP A 71 2.26 7.37 10.25
C ASP A 71 1.42 8.31 11.13
N TYR A 72 0.45 9.02 10.54
CA TYR A 72 -0.47 9.87 11.30
C TYR A 72 -1.31 9.07 12.28
N LEU A 73 -1.89 7.96 11.82
CA LEU A 73 -2.76 7.11 12.64
C LEU A 73 -1.95 6.26 13.63
N GLU A 74 -0.80 5.78 13.19
CA GLU A 74 -0.02 4.84 13.98
C GLU A 74 0.93 5.51 14.98
N GLU A 75 1.64 6.55 14.57
CA GLU A 75 2.70 7.16 15.37
C GLU A 75 2.24 8.45 16.05
N SER A 76 1.51 9.30 15.31
CA SER A 76 1.12 10.62 15.80
C SER A 76 -0.15 10.59 16.64
N HIS A 77 -1.09 9.69 16.30
CA HIS A 77 -2.40 9.62 16.93
C HIS A 77 -2.85 8.18 17.23
N PRO A 78 -2.02 7.39 17.97
CA PRO A 78 -2.36 6.00 18.31
C PRO A 78 -3.61 5.87 19.19
N GLU A 79 -4.10 6.97 19.78
CA GLU A 79 -5.34 7.00 20.55
C GLU A 79 -6.60 6.91 19.68
N LEU A 80 -6.50 7.20 18.37
CA LEU A 80 -7.62 7.11 17.44
C LEU A 80 -7.97 5.65 17.16
N ASP A 81 -9.25 5.33 17.19
CA ASP A 81 -9.76 3.99 16.93
C ASP A 81 -11.03 4.01 16.06
N LEU A 82 -11.73 2.87 15.98
CA LEU A 82 -12.95 2.73 15.19
C LEU A 82 -14.04 3.76 15.52
N GLY A 83 -14.09 4.28 16.75
CA GLY A 83 -15.01 5.35 17.15
C GLY A 83 -14.75 6.65 16.42
N ASP A 84 -13.54 6.85 15.94
CA ASP A 84 -13.08 8.05 15.22
C ASP A 84 -13.19 7.92 13.69
N TYR A 85 -13.56 6.76 13.16
CA TYR A 85 -13.54 6.44 11.73
C TYR A 85 -14.15 7.53 10.85
N ARG A 86 -15.35 8.02 11.20
CA ARG A 86 -16.02 9.06 10.42
C ARG A 86 -15.23 10.36 10.39
N ARG A 87 -14.66 10.77 11.51
CA ARG A 87 -13.84 11.98 11.65
C ARG A 87 -12.55 11.86 10.84
N VAL A 88 -11.89 10.70 10.93
CA VAL A 88 -10.67 10.42 10.16
C VAL A 88 -10.96 10.44 8.66
N CYS A 89 -12.02 9.76 8.20
CA CYS A 89 -12.42 9.83 6.78
C CYS A 89 -12.72 11.26 6.33
N GLN A 90 -13.38 12.07 7.14
CA GLN A 90 -13.62 13.48 6.83
C GLN A 90 -12.33 14.30 6.71
N ASN A 91 -11.30 13.97 7.47
CA ASN A 91 -10.02 14.67 7.42
C ASN A 91 -9.17 14.29 6.22
N PHE A 92 -9.23 13.04 5.76
CA PHE A 92 -8.33 12.52 4.72
C PHE A 92 -8.99 12.25 3.38
N LEU A 93 -10.31 12.00 3.34
CA LEU A 93 -11.02 11.59 2.13
C LEU A 93 -11.98 12.70 1.66
N LEU A 94 -11.72 13.29 0.50
CA LEU A 94 -12.51 14.40 -0.05
C LEU A 94 -14.01 14.09 -0.16
N TRP A 95 -14.36 12.87 -0.57
CA TRP A 95 -15.75 12.47 -0.78
C TRP A 95 -16.55 12.26 0.52
N HIS A 96 -15.88 12.17 1.66
CA HIS A 96 -16.52 12.15 2.97
C HIS A 96 -16.84 13.56 3.48
N ASN A 97 -16.23 14.56 2.90
CA ASN A 97 -16.35 15.93 3.38
C ASN A 97 -17.36 16.72 2.54
N ARG A 98 -18.50 17.05 3.13
CA ARG A 98 -19.52 17.89 2.48
C ARG A 98 -19.08 19.33 2.31
N ASP A 99 -18.22 19.80 3.22
CA ASP A 99 -17.64 21.13 3.22
C ASP A 99 -16.11 21.02 3.23
N LEU A 100 -15.51 21.17 2.05
CA LEU A 100 -14.05 21.07 1.88
C LEU A 100 -13.27 22.13 2.69
N SER A 101 -13.93 23.19 3.17
CA SER A 101 -13.29 24.19 4.02
C SER A 101 -12.93 23.65 5.40
N GLN A 102 -13.57 22.56 5.81
CA GLN A 102 -13.31 21.89 7.08
C GLN A 102 -12.14 20.88 7.00
N MET A 103 -11.70 20.53 5.80
CA MET A 103 -10.58 19.63 5.61
C MET A 103 -9.25 20.38 5.77
N PRO A 104 -8.26 19.85 6.51
CA PRO A 104 -6.93 20.44 6.54
C PRO A 104 -6.39 20.69 5.13
N LEU A 105 -5.91 21.91 4.87
CA LEU A 105 -5.57 22.36 3.51
C LEU A 105 -4.63 21.41 2.78
N VAL A 106 -3.61 20.92 3.48
CA VAL A 106 -2.62 19.98 2.89
C VAL A 106 -3.24 18.69 2.42
N HIS A 107 -4.16 18.12 3.21
CA HIS A 107 -4.86 16.88 2.84
C HIS A 107 -5.78 17.12 1.64
N ALA A 108 -6.53 18.22 1.65
CA ALA A 108 -7.40 18.59 0.55
C ALA A 108 -6.64 18.78 -0.76
N VAL A 109 -5.46 19.40 -0.73
CA VAL A 109 -4.64 19.64 -1.91
C VAL A 109 -4.14 18.33 -2.51
N VAL A 110 -3.53 17.45 -1.71
CA VAL A 110 -2.98 16.18 -2.20
C VAL A 110 -4.08 15.27 -2.71
N ALA A 111 -5.16 15.08 -1.93
CA ALA A 111 -6.29 14.26 -2.33
C ALA A 111 -6.94 14.77 -3.62
N ARG A 112 -7.08 16.11 -3.77
CA ARG A 112 -7.61 16.73 -4.99
C ARG A 112 -6.72 16.46 -6.20
N LYS A 113 -5.40 16.63 -6.09
CA LYS A 113 -4.47 16.36 -7.19
C LYS A 113 -4.52 14.90 -7.65
N ILE A 114 -4.70 13.97 -6.71
CA ILE A 114 -4.90 12.56 -7.03
C ILE A 114 -6.21 12.39 -7.82
N GLU A 115 -7.33 12.92 -7.33
CA GLU A 115 -8.63 12.78 -7.98
C GLU A 115 -8.72 13.52 -9.31
N ASP A 116 -8.07 14.70 -9.45
CA ASP A 116 -8.05 15.47 -10.68
C ASP A 116 -7.40 14.67 -11.83
N GLN A 117 -6.30 13.96 -11.57
CA GLN A 117 -5.66 13.12 -12.58
C GLN A 117 -6.57 11.98 -13.06
N PHE A 118 -7.31 11.33 -12.14
CA PHE A 118 -8.27 10.29 -12.54
C PHE A 118 -9.41 10.86 -13.37
N ARG A 119 -9.79 12.11 -13.14
CA ARG A 119 -10.79 12.82 -13.94
C ARG A 119 -10.24 13.24 -15.31
N GLU A 120 -8.99 13.73 -15.37
CA GLU A 120 -8.31 14.08 -16.61
C GLU A 120 -8.09 12.87 -17.52
N ASP A 121 -7.83 11.70 -16.95
CA ASP A 121 -7.71 10.43 -17.67
C ASP A 121 -9.08 9.79 -17.99
N GLU A 122 -10.20 10.50 -17.71
CA GLU A 122 -11.58 10.07 -17.98
C GLU A 122 -11.90 8.67 -17.39
N VAL A 123 -11.34 8.38 -16.21
CA VAL A 123 -11.54 7.08 -15.55
C VAL A 123 -13.03 6.86 -15.22
N PRO A 124 -13.62 5.72 -15.65
CA PRO A 124 -15.03 5.41 -15.39
C PRO A 124 -15.40 5.44 -13.90
N GLU A 125 -16.64 5.88 -13.58
CA GLU A 125 -17.13 6.05 -12.21
C GLU A 125 -17.06 4.75 -11.39
N GLU A 126 -17.20 3.59 -12.04
CA GLU A 126 -17.10 2.29 -11.35
C GLU A 126 -15.70 2.05 -10.76
N TRP A 127 -14.64 2.49 -11.45
CA TRP A 127 -13.27 2.44 -10.91
C TRP A 127 -13.08 3.47 -9.80
N THR A 128 -13.67 4.65 -9.95
CA THR A 128 -13.67 5.69 -8.92
C THR A 128 -14.38 5.19 -7.66
N ALA A 129 -15.53 4.53 -7.78
CA ALA A 129 -16.25 3.91 -6.67
C ALA A 129 -15.42 2.80 -5.99
N MET A 130 -14.74 1.96 -6.77
CA MET A 130 -13.86 0.91 -6.23
C MET A 130 -12.65 1.51 -5.49
N ARG A 131 -12.03 2.56 -6.04
CA ARG A 131 -10.94 3.29 -5.36
C ARG A 131 -11.41 3.87 -4.02
N ARG A 132 -12.57 4.53 -3.99
CA ARG A 132 -13.16 5.05 -2.74
C ARG A 132 -13.34 3.93 -1.71
N LEU A 133 -13.91 2.81 -2.13
CA LEU A 133 -14.13 1.66 -1.26
C LEU A 133 -12.82 1.14 -0.64
N VAL A 134 -11.75 1.00 -1.42
CA VAL A 134 -10.47 0.49 -0.88
C VAL A 134 -9.79 1.50 0.04
N TRP A 135 -9.91 2.80 -0.22
CA TRP A 135 -9.44 3.85 0.71
C TRP A 135 -10.17 3.81 2.05
N GLU A 136 -11.51 3.74 2.02
CA GLU A 136 -12.33 3.64 3.22
C GLU A 136 -12.01 2.38 4.03
N LYS A 137 -11.83 1.25 3.34
CA LYS A 137 -11.43 -0.01 3.96
C LYS A 137 -10.04 0.07 4.58
N SER A 138 -9.07 0.72 3.91
CA SER A 138 -7.72 0.87 4.46
C SER A 138 -7.72 1.72 5.74
N ILE A 139 -8.42 2.85 5.77
CA ILE A 139 -8.57 3.65 6.98
C ILE A 139 -9.28 2.86 8.09
N TRP A 140 -10.34 2.14 7.75
CA TRP A 140 -11.05 1.31 8.72
C TRP A 140 -10.12 0.28 9.36
N THR A 141 -9.32 -0.40 8.56
CA THR A 141 -8.46 -1.49 9.03
C THR A 141 -7.25 -0.98 9.82
N MET A 142 -6.70 0.20 9.50
CA MET A 142 -5.68 0.87 10.32
C MET A 142 -6.25 1.22 11.71
N LEU A 143 -7.45 1.82 11.75
CA LEU A 143 -8.13 2.12 13.02
C LEU A 143 -8.54 0.86 13.80
N GLN A 144 -8.82 -0.25 13.11
CA GLN A 144 -9.08 -1.55 13.74
C GLN A 144 -7.83 -2.07 14.47
N GLU A 145 -6.65 -1.92 13.89
CA GLU A 145 -5.39 -2.30 14.55
C GLU A 145 -5.16 -1.46 15.81
N ASN A 146 -5.37 -0.15 15.75
CA ASN A 146 -5.34 0.71 16.93
C ASN A 146 -6.39 0.33 17.98
N HIS A 147 -7.62 -0.03 17.54
CA HIS A 147 -8.67 -0.50 18.43
C HIS A 147 -8.26 -1.76 19.18
N TRP A 148 -7.72 -2.76 18.49
CA TRP A 148 -7.22 -3.98 19.11
C TRP A 148 -6.14 -3.71 20.15
N LEU A 149 -5.16 -2.84 19.84
CA LEU A 149 -4.10 -2.46 20.78
C LEU A 149 -4.67 -1.76 22.01
N LYS A 150 -5.53 -0.77 21.80
CA LYS A 150 -6.13 0.04 22.87
C LYS A 150 -6.96 -0.79 23.85
N HIS A 151 -7.70 -1.77 23.32
CA HIS A 151 -8.59 -2.63 24.12
C HIS A 151 -7.93 -3.96 24.52
N GLN A 152 -6.66 -4.16 24.18
CA GLN A 152 -5.91 -5.40 24.47
C GLN A 152 -6.65 -6.66 23.98
N GLU A 153 -7.26 -6.56 22.80
CA GLU A 153 -8.00 -7.66 22.21
C GLU A 153 -7.07 -8.78 21.76
N ARG A 154 -7.49 -10.03 22.00
CA ARG A 154 -6.77 -11.18 21.48
C ARG A 154 -7.08 -11.36 20.00
N VAL A 155 -6.10 -11.14 19.14
CA VAL A 155 -6.23 -11.23 17.69
C VAL A 155 -5.64 -12.55 17.19
N THR A 156 -6.38 -13.28 16.36
CA THR A 156 -5.85 -14.46 15.67
C THR A 156 -5.09 -14.05 14.42
N LEU A 157 -4.14 -14.89 13.98
CA LEU A 157 -3.40 -14.65 12.73
C LEU A 157 -4.34 -14.46 11.54
N ASP A 158 -5.42 -15.28 11.43
CA ASP A 158 -6.40 -15.16 10.34
C ASP A 158 -7.14 -13.83 10.38
N ALA A 159 -7.58 -13.37 11.55
CA ALA A 159 -8.23 -12.07 11.71
C ALA A 159 -7.28 -10.92 11.36
N TYR A 160 -6.03 -11.00 11.80
CA TYR A 160 -4.99 -10.05 11.49
C TYR A 160 -4.70 -9.96 9.99
N LEU A 161 -4.50 -11.09 9.32
CA LEU A 161 -4.25 -11.13 7.88
C LEU A 161 -5.47 -10.70 7.05
N ALA A 162 -6.69 -11.01 7.50
CA ALA A 162 -7.92 -10.52 6.88
C ALA A 162 -8.05 -8.98 6.99
N ASN A 163 -7.59 -8.38 8.07
CA ASN A 163 -7.47 -6.94 8.24
C ASN A 163 -6.30 -6.38 7.42
N GLY A 164 -5.14 -7.00 7.54
CA GLY A 164 -3.87 -6.59 6.94
C GLY A 164 -3.88 -6.48 5.42
N MET A 165 -4.74 -7.25 4.72
CA MET A 165 -4.87 -7.10 3.27
C MET A 165 -5.35 -5.70 2.83
N TYR A 166 -6.04 -4.96 3.70
CA TYR A 166 -6.45 -3.58 3.43
C TYR A 166 -5.51 -2.56 4.10
N SER A 167 -5.05 -2.80 5.33
CA SER A 167 -4.14 -1.88 6.02
C SER A 167 -2.76 -1.82 5.34
N SER A 168 -2.35 -2.87 4.61
CA SER A 168 -1.17 -2.80 3.73
C SER A 168 -1.27 -1.75 2.62
N SER A 169 -2.47 -1.22 2.36
CA SER A 169 -2.79 -0.26 1.31
C SER A 169 -2.43 -0.69 -0.13
N PHE A 170 -1.91 -1.90 -0.30
CA PHE A 170 -1.60 -2.47 -1.62
C PHE A 170 -2.81 -2.45 -2.58
N PRO A 171 -4.07 -2.76 -2.13
CA PRO A 171 -5.23 -2.65 -2.98
C PRO A 171 -5.49 -1.26 -3.55
N ILE A 172 -5.15 -0.18 -2.83
CA ILE A 172 -5.30 1.21 -3.32
C ILE A 172 -4.43 1.42 -4.56
N VAL A 173 -3.17 0.99 -4.48
CA VAL A 173 -2.19 1.12 -5.57
C VAL A 173 -2.63 0.29 -6.78
N GLN A 174 -3.01 -0.99 -6.57
CA GLN A 174 -3.41 -1.89 -7.66
C GLN A 174 -4.70 -1.46 -8.36
N VAL A 175 -5.70 -1.01 -7.61
CA VAL A 175 -6.94 -0.47 -8.20
C VAL A 175 -6.67 0.83 -8.96
N SER A 176 -5.72 1.65 -8.51
CA SER A 176 -5.30 2.86 -9.24
C SER A 176 -4.62 2.51 -10.58
N ILE A 177 -3.73 1.50 -10.59
CA ILE A 177 -3.09 1.01 -11.81
C ILE A 177 -4.13 0.45 -12.80
N LEU A 178 -5.09 -0.34 -12.28
CA LEU A 178 -6.19 -0.87 -13.09
C LEU A 178 -7.02 0.24 -13.73
N ALA A 179 -7.38 1.25 -12.95
CA ALA A 179 -8.17 2.38 -13.39
C ALA A 179 -7.50 3.16 -14.52
N PHE A 180 -6.16 3.28 -14.50
CA PHE A 180 -5.40 3.93 -15.59
C PHE A 180 -5.26 3.06 -16.84
N SER A 181 -5.18 1.73 -16.67
CA SER A 181 -4.73 0.84 -17.76
C SER A 181 -5.86 0.03 -18.41
N TYR A 182 -6.96 -0.22 -17.69
CA TYR A 182 -7.96 -1.21 -18.08
C TYR A 182 -9.39 -0.70 -17.84
N GLN A 183 -9.75 0.40 -18.51
CA GLN A 183 -11.01 1.09 -18.26
C GLN A 183 -12.23 0.26 -18.67
N ASP A 184 -12.15 -0.47 -19.80
CA ASP A 184 -13.24 -1.28 -20.37
C ASP A 184 -13.26 -2.71 -19.80
N VAL A 185 -13.62 -2.87 -18.54
CA VAL A 185 -13.72 -4.18 -17.89
C VAL A 185 -15.09 -4.35 -17.25
N SER A 186 -15.76 -5.50 -17.51
CA SER A 186 -17.06 -5.78 -16.91
C SER A 186 -17.00 -5.82 -15.36
N GLN A 187 -18.11 -5.51 -14.71
CA GLN A 187 -18.17 -5.51 -13.23
C GLN A 187 -17.87 -6.90 -12.64
N GLU A 188 -18.30 -7.97 -13.29
CA GLU A 188 -17.97 -9.34 -12.85
C GLU A 188 -16.46 -9.58 -12.88
N LEU A 189 -15.77 -9.15 -13.94
CA LEU A 189 -14.32 -9.28 -14.05
C LEU A 189 -13.60 -8.39 -13.04
N LYS A 190 -14.08 -7.16 -12.79
CA LYS A 190 -13.57 -6.28 -11.72
C LYS A 190 -13.60 -6.96 -10.36
N ASN A 191 -14.72 -7.60 -10.01
CA ASN A 191 -14.88 -8.29 -8.72
C ASN A 191 -13.93 -9.48 -8.59
N ARG A 192 -13.74 -10.26 -9.65
CA ARG A 192 -12.80 -11.40 -9.66
C ARG A 192 -11.35 -10.93 -9.52
N ILE A 193 -10.97 -9.94 -10.30
CA ILE A 193 -9.64 -9.31 -10.24
C ILE A 193 -9.38 -8.76 -8.83
N PHE A 194 -10.37 -8.12 -8.23
CA PHE A 194 -10.26 -7.59 -6.87
C PHE A 194 -10.01 -8.69 -5.83
N GLY A 195 -10.60 -9.87 -5.99
CA GLY A 195 -10.30 -11.03 -5.15
C GLY A 195 -8.80 -11.43 -5.22
N HIS A 196 -8.21 -11.42 -6.42
CA HIS A 196 -6.77 -11.68 -6.56
C HIS A 196 -5.89 -10.56 -6.00
N ILE A 197 -6.32 -9.29 -6.09
CA ILE A 197 -5.64 -8.17 -5.44
C ILE A 197 -5.62 -8.36 -3.91
N CYS A 198 -6.74 -8.75 -3.32
CA CYS A 198 -6.82 -9.02 -1.88
C CYS A 198 -5.90 -10.18 -1.47
N GLN A 199 -5.83 -11.24 -2.27
CA GLN A 199 -4.91 -12.35 -2.02
C GLN A 199 -3.44 -11.91 -2.13
N ALA A 200 -3.09 -11.12 -3.15
CA ALA A 200 -1.76 -10.54 -3.28
C ALA A 200 -1.40 -9.62 -2.11
N ALA A 201 -2.38 -8.83 -1.61
CA ALA A 201 -2.19 -7.96 -0.46
C ALA A 201 -1.85 -8.72 0.84
N ARG A 202 -2.39 -9.93 1.04
CA ARG A 202 -1.99 -10.80 2.16
C ARG A 202 -0.52 -11.22 2.07
N VAL A 203 -0.05 -11.57 0.86
CA VAL A 203 1.36 -11.89 0.62
C VAL A 203 2.25 -10.68 0.93
N VAL A 204 1.86 -9.51 0.46
CA VAL A 204 2.59 -8.25 0.70
C VAL A 204 2.61 -7.90 2.20
N ARG A 205 1.49 -8.11 2.94
CA ARG A 205 1.45 -7.92 4.40
C ARG A 205 2.45 -8.81 5.12
N LEU A 206 2.49 -10.11 4.81
CA LEU A 206 3.45 -11.04 5.41
C LEU A 206 4.90 -10.65 5.14
N ALA A 207 5.22 -10.19 3.92
CA ALA A 207 6.55 -9.70 3.58
C ALA A 207 6.91 -8.42 4.37
N ASN A 208 5.96 -7.49 4.52
CA ASN A 208 6.14 -6.31 5.34
C ASN A 208 6.41 -6.67 6.80
N ASP A 209 5.62 -7.59 7.37
CA ASP A 209 5.76 -8.03 8.74
C ASP A 209 7.14 -8.65 9.02
N LEU A 210 7.64 -9.50 8.11
CA LEU A 210 9.00 -10.07 8.22
C LEU A 210 10.08 -8.99 8.30
N ARG A 211 9.91 -7.90 7.54
CA ARG A 211 10.88 -6.80 7.51
C ARG A 211 10.77 -5.87 8.71
N THR A 212 9.55 -5.64 9.21
CA THR A 212 9.27 -4.62 10.22
C THR A 212 9.21 -5.18 11.63
N HIS A 213 9.28 -6.50 11.81
CA HIS A 213 9.07 -7.20 13.07
C HIS A 213 9.82 -6.59 14.25
N GLU A 214 11.14 -6.38 14.17
CA GLU A 214 11.93 -5.84 15.28
C GLU A 214 11.46 -4.44 15.70
N ARG A 215 11.10 -3.60 14.73
CA ARG A 215 10.61 -2.26 15.00
C ARG A 215 9.21 -2.30 15.64
N GLU A 216 8.32 -3.10 15.08
CA GLU A 216 6.92 -3.20 15.51
C GLU A 216 6.81 -3.86 16.88
N ALA A 217 7.62 -4.89 17.17
CA ALA A 217 7.74 -5.50 18.49
C ALA A 217 8.22 -4.47 19.53
N ALA A 218 9.20 -3.63 19.20
CA ALA A 218 9.66 -2.57 20.09
C ALA A 218 8.59 -1.48 20.35
N GLN A 219 7.64 -1.32 19.44
CA GLN A 219 6.51 -0.39 19.56
C GLN A 219 5.25 -1.05 20.18
N GLY A 220 5.29 -2.36 20.47
CA GLY A 220 4.14 -3.12 20.96
C GLY A 220 3.01 -3.27 19.96
N ARG A 221 3.32 -3.25 18.65
CA ARG A 221 2.36 -3.40 17.56
C ARG A 221 2.14 -4.86 17.19
N PHE A 222 1.00 -5.14 16.55
CA PHE A 222 0.75 -6.48 16.00
C PHE A 222 1.68 -6.78 14.84
N ASN A 223 2.19 -8.01 14.83
CA ASN A 223 2.97 -8.56 13.74
C ASN A 223 2.70 -10.06 13.62
N SER A 224 2.66 -10.62 12.43
CA SER A 224 2.38 -12.04 12.21
C SER A 224 3.38 -12.96 12.91
N VAL A 225 4.64 -12.53 13.08
CA VAL A 225 5.66 -13.32 13.79
C VAL A 225 5.28 -13.47 15.27
N ASP A 226 4.88 -12.36 15.93
CA ASP A 226 4.48 -12.39 17.34
C ASP A 226 3.20 -13.17 17.56
N LEU A 227 2.22 -13.05 16.65
CA LEU A 227 0.96 -13.79 16.72
C LEU A 227 1.18 -15.32 16.63
N ILE A 228 2.15 -15.78 15.84
CA ILE A 228 2.53 -17.21 15.78
C ILE A 228 3.20 -17.65 17.09
N VAL A 229 4.04 -16.80 17.69
CA VAL A 229 4.67 -17.09 18.99
C VAL A 229 3.61 -17.18 20.10
N GLU A 230 2.68 -16.22 20.14
CA GLU A 230 1.60 -16.17 21.13
C GLU A 230 0.63 -17.36 21.03
N ALA A 231 0.44 -17.91 19.81
CA ALA A 231 -0.33 -19.13 19.62
C ALA A 231 0.35 -20.38 20.24
N GLY A 232 1.56 -20.22 20.78
CA GLY A 232 2.29 -21.28 21.50
C GLY A 232 2.98 -22.29 20.59
N GLU A 233 3.06 -21.99 19.30
CA GLU A 233 3.58 -22.97 18.33
C GLU A 233 5.11 -22.93 18.22
N ARG A 234 5.79 -21.80 18.51
CA ARG A 234 7.22 -21.66 18.17
C ARG A 234 7.92 -20.52 18.95
N ASN A 235 9.26 -20.58 19.02
CA ASN A 235 10.07 -19.41 19.39
C ASN A 235 10.18 -18.43 18.21
N HIS A 236 10.64 -17.19 18.43
CA HIS A 236 10.69 -16.15 17.40
C HIS A 236 11.43 -16.54 16.12
N GLY A 237 12.55 -17.29 16.19
CA GLY A 237 13.29 -17.75 15.02
C GLY A 237 12.45 -18.70 14.17
N ASN A 238 11.82 -19.69 14.81
CA ASN A 238 10.94 -20.65 14.11
C ASN A 238 9.65 -19.98 13.61
N ALA A 239 9.17 -18.93 14.31
CA ALA A 239 8.01 -18.16 13.88
C ALA A 239 8.33 -17.33 12.60
N HIS A 240 9.51 -16.71 12.53
CA HIS A 240 9.97 -16.00 11.35
C HIS A 240 10.01 -16.91 10.12
N GLU A 241 10.59 -18.12 10.24
CA GLU A 241 10.57 -19.11 9.18
C GLU A 241 9.15 -19.59 8.83
N ALA A 242 8.24 -19.65 9.82
CA ALA A 242 6.86 -20.03 9.57
C ALA A 242 6.10 -18.96 8.79
N VAL A 243 6.29 -17.67 9.12
CA VAL A 243 5.73 -16.56 8.35
C VAL A 243 6.27 -16.54 6.92
N HIS A 244 7.59 -16.77 6.75
CA HIS A 244 8.20 -16.84 5.42
C HIS A 244 7.57 -17.96 4.57
N ARG A 245 7.45 -19.17 5.12
CA ARG A 245 6.78 -20.28 4.42
C ARG A 245 5.32 -19.97 4.10
N LEU A 246 4.57 -19.37 5.03
CA LEU A 246 3.19 -18.97 4.79
C LEU A 246 3.09 -17.97 3.63
N MET A 247 3.99 -17.00 3.58
CA MET A 247 4.09 -16.03 2.50
C MET A 247 4.33 -16.70 1.14
N GLU A 248 5.28 -17.63 1.08
CA GLU A 248 5.57 -18.39 -0.14
C GLU A 248 4.37 -19.26 -0.57
N GLU A 249 3.71 -19.93 0.37
CA GLU A 249 2.52 -20.75 0.11
C GLU A 249 1.36 -19.90 -0.43
N GLU A 250 1.06 -18.76 0.18
CA GLU A 250 0.02 -17.82 -0.27
C GLU A 250 0.34 -17.27 -1.69
N PHE A 251 1.62 -16.96 -1.97
CA PHE A 251 2.03 -16.49 -3.29
C PHE A 251 1.92 -17.60 -4.36
N GLU A 252 2.29 -18.83 -4.05
CA GLU A 252 2.08 -19.96 -4.95
C GLU A 252 0.58 -20.26 -5.18
N GLN A 253 -0.26 -20.09 -4.16
CA GLN A 253 -1.71 -20.21 -4.31
C GLN A 253 -2.27 -19.11 -5.22
N LEU A 254 -1.82 -17.86 -5.07
CA LEU A 254 -2.18 -16.77 -5.96
C LEU A 254 -1.81 -17.07 -7.41
N LYS A 255 -0.58 -17.52 -7.67
CA LYS A 255 -0.11 -17.90 -9.01
C LYS A 255 -0.97 -19.02 -9.61
N LYS A 256 -1.31 -20.05 -8.83
CA LYS A 256 -2.19 -21.13 -9.25
C LYS A 256 -3.62 -20.67 -9.51
N ALA A 257 -4.18 -19.80 -8.69
CA ALA A 257 -5.51 -19.22 -8.87
C ALA A 257 -5.58 -18.41 -10.17
N ILE A 258 -4.60 -17.55 -10.39
CA ILE A 258 -4.46 -16.76 -11.63
C ILE A 258 -4.28 -17.65 -12.86
N ALA A 259 -3.53 -18.75 -12.75
CA ALA A 259 -3.32 -19.68 -13.85
C ALA A 259 -4.61 -20.42 -14.29
N ARG A 260 -5.59 -20.55 -13.39
CA ARG A 260 -6.89 -21.19 -13.67
C ARG A 260 -7.91 -20.25 -14.30
N GLU A 261 -7.65 -18.93 -14.24
CA GLU A 261 -8.57 -17.97 -14.83
C GLU A 261 -8.67 -18.12 -16.35
N ARG A 262 -9.90 -18.03 -16.88
CA ARG A 262 -10.11 -17.92 -18.32
C ARG A 262 -9.60 -16.55 -18.79
N ARG A 263 -8.57 -16.56 -19.62
CA ARG A 263 -7.84 -15.33 -20.00
C ARG A 263 -8.36 -14.77 -21.31
N THR A 264 -8.87 -13.55 -21.27
CA THR A 264 -8.90 -12.64 -22.41
C THR A 264 -7.59 -11.84 -22.42
N GLY A 265 -7.22 -11.20 -23.55
CA GLY A 265 -5.95 -10.47 -23.63
C GLY A 265 -5.76 -9.44 -22.50
N ILE A 266 -6.80 -8.64 -22.18
CA ILE A 266 -6.75 -7.62 -21.11
C ILE A 266 -6.59 -8.28 -19.73
N THR A 267 -7.38 -9.32 -19.43
CA THR A 267 -7.32 -10.04 -18.16
C THR A 267 -5.94 -10.69 -17.96
N GLN A 268 -5.37 -11.27 -19.01
CA GLN A 268 -4.06 -11.90 -18.95
C GLN A 268 -2.97 -10.86 -18.65
N ALA A 269 -3.00 -9.71 -19.33
CA ALA A 269 -2.01 -8.66 -19.12
C ALA A 269 -2.04 -8.15 -17.68
N PHE A 270 -3.24 -7.88 -17.14
CA PHE A 270 -3.37 -7.43 -15.76
C PHE A 270 -2.95 -8.50 -14.74
N LEU A 271 -3.39 -9.76 -14.90
CA LEU A 271 -3.07 -10.82 -13.94
C LEU A 271 -1.56 -11.15 -13.94
N SER A 272 -0.89 -11.05 -15.10
CA SER A 272 0.57 -11.11 -15.17
C SER A 272 1.20 -9.94 -14.43
N HIS A 273 0.71 -8.71 -14.69
CA HIS A 273 1.16 -7.52 -13.98
C HIS A 273 0.98 -7.62 -12.45
N LEU A 274 -0.12 -8.19 -11.97
CA LEU A 274 -0.35 -8.38 -10.52
C LEU A 274 0.70 -9.32 -9.89
N ILE A 275 1.07 -10.41 -10.59
CA ILE A 275 2.15 -11.30 -10.13
C ILE A 275 3.48 -10.55 -10.10
N ASP A 276 3.82 -9.84 -11.18
CA ASP A 276 5.08 -9.11 -11.30
C ASP A 276 5.18 -8.00 -10.25
N SER A 277 4.11 -7.23 -10.03
CA SER A 277 4.08 -6.18 -9.02
C SER A 277 4.15 -6.73 -7.59
N THR A 278 3.55 -7.88 -7.33
CA THR A 278 3.69 -8.57 -6.05
C THR A 278 5.15 -9.01 -5.84
N GLN A 279 5.78 -9.63 -6.84
CA GLN A 279 7.19 -10.02 -6.76
C GLN A 279 8.11 -8.82 -6.54
N VAL A 280 7.88 -7.70 -7.24
CA VAL A 280 8.65 -6.45 -7.03
C VAL A 280 8.61 -6.00 -5.57
N LEU A 281 7.46 -6.10 -4.90
CA LEU A 281 7.36 -5.75 -3.49
C LEU A 281 8.00 -6.78 -2.58
N LEU A 282 7.91 -8.07 -2.88
CA LEU A 282 8.65 -9.09 -2.14
C LEU A 282 10.15 -8.83 -2.19
N ASP A 283 10.70 -8.60 -3.40
CA ASP A 283 12.11 -8.25 -3.59
C ASP A 283 12.49 -6.96 -2.85
N PHE A 284 11.59 -5.98 -2.81
CA PHE A 284 11.78 -4.73 -2.06
C PHE A 284 11.86 -4.98 -0.54
N TYR A 285 11.04 -5.88 -0.01
CA TYR A 285 11.05 -6.20 1.42
C TYR A 285 12.19 -7.15 1.82
N GLU A 286 12.70 -8.00 0.93
CA GLU A 286 13.85 -8.88 1.19
C GLU A 286 15.19 -8.15 1.24
N ILE A 287 15.30 -6.93 0.69
CA ILE A 287 16.55 -6.19 0.65
C ILE A 287 16.87 -5.63 2.04
N PRO A 288 17.99 -6.02 2.68
CA PRO A 288 18.42 -5.41 3.93
C PRO A 288 18.66 -3.90 3.75
N ARG A 289 18.09 -3.08 4.61
CA ARG A 289 18.41 -1.66 4.70
C ARG A 289 19.77 -1.51 5.39
N THR A 290 20.85 -1.81 4.73
CA THR A 290 22.20 -1.55 5.22
C THR A 290 22.77 -0.31 4.55
N ASP A 291 23.45 0.54 5.32
CA ASP A 291 24.11 1.77 4.84
C ASP A 291 25.15 1.54 3.74
N GLU A 292 25.48 0.29 3.43
CA GLU A 292 26.54 -0.09 2.48
C GLU A 292 26.06 -0.64 1.13
N GLY A 293 24.76 -0.76 0.89
CA GLY A 293 24.29 -1.47 -0.31
C GLY A 293 23.03 -0.91 -0.93
N ARG A 294 23.12 0.13 -1.76
CA ARG A 294 22.04 0.40 -2.72
C ARG A 294 21.88 -0.83 -3.61
N PRO A 295 20.68 -1.39 -3.75
CA PRO A 295 20.50 -2.56 -4.58
C PRO A 295 20.49 -2.17 -6.05
N ASP A 296 21.65 -2.16 -6.68
CA ASP A 296 21.75 -2.20 -8.15
C ASP A 296 21.14 -3.49 -8.76
N ARG A 297 20.65 -4.39 -7.92
CA ARG A 297 20.08 -5.68 -8.35
C ARG A 297 18.71 -5.58 -8.99
N LEU A 298 17.82 -4.69 -8.51
CA LEU A 298 16.48 -4.52 -9.09
C LEU A 298 16.49 -3.91 -10.51
N LEU A 299 17.59 -3.24 -10.90
CA LEU A 299 17.75 -2.65 -12.23
C LEU A 299 18.33 -3.61 -13.27
N LYS A 300 18.81 -4.81 -12.87
CA LYS A 300 19.40 -5.80 -13.78
C LYS A 300 18.44 -6.89 -14.25
N ALA A 301 17.22 -6.92 -13.76
CA ALA A 301 16.21 -7.94 -14.08
C ALA A 301 15.17 -7.48 -15.12
N SER A 302 15.40 -6.38 -15.83
CA SER A 302 14.54 -5.90 -16.91
C SER A 302 15.28 -5.71 -18.23
#